data_b9f3f81abb0bb28654e79ac03f9a483e
#
_entry.id   b9f3f81abb0bb28654e79ac03f9a483e
#
_cell.length_a   1.000
_cell.length_b   1.000
_cell.length_c   1.000
_cell.angle_alpha   90.00
_cell.angle_beta   90.00
_cell.angle_gamma   90.00
#
_symmetry.space_group_name_H-M   'P 1'
#
loop_
_entity.id
_entity.type
_entity.pdbx_description
1 polymer ?
#
loop_
_entity_poly.entity_id
_entity_poly.type
_entity_poly.pdbx_seq_one_letter_code
_entity_poly.pdbx_strand_id
1 'polypeptide(L)'
;MSNNSVIIIGAGLAGLSTGCYAQMNGYKTRIFEMQNKPGGVCVSWHRKGYSFDYAVHNVFGLSTKPTASLYNRVWKELKALEGTSVFAFKEFVQVEDSNGNVFTVHSDVQQLEKHLEELSPADKKLIEEFTNTIRKFTGKDVFAAMFGGAVKKLKMLPLMRSLMKYSKINLEEYAQKFSDTFLRKAFSTIQYDLEEIPVIVPIIFLSMLNMGDAGWPIGGSAALSKNIERRYLELGGQVRYKSKVKEIIVKDDVAIGVRMEDGTEHFADLIISAADGHSTIHSMLHEKYSNRFIKTYYESFPKTQPFGLTIWYGVNRSFSNEPHAMVLFLNQPITVENKERDKLDIEILNFDPSLAPQGKTVLKANFYSEYDYWKRLAANQEKYQSEKQEIANIVAKELEKRFPGFISQIEAVDIVTPVSVEHWTGGYRGFAQPWPPPAELAEEINKHGVTKTLPGLQNFYMVGQWAGGTFGISTVCVMARKLVRELCKRDQKSFKITTE
;
A
#
# COMPACT_ATOMS: atom_id res chain seq x y z
N MET A 1 1.17 39.41 -10.81
CA MET A 1 1.08 38.05 -11.37
C MET A 1 1.41 37.08 -10.24
N SER A 2 0.48 36.31 -9.71
CA SER A 2 0.81 35.37 -8.66
C SER A 2 1.78 34.33 -9.23
N ASN A 3 3.02 34.34 -8.77
CA ASN A 3 3.99 33.29 -9.04
C ASN A 3 3.45 32.03 -8.32
N ASN A 4 2.84 31.09 -9.05
CA ASN A 4 2.31 29.84 -8.47
C ASN A 4 3.43 28.78 -8.44
N SER A 5 4.53 29.09 -7.80
CA SER A 5 5.64 28.16 -7.61
C SER A 5 5.34 27.22 -6.44
N VAL A 6 5.60 25.93 -6.62
CA VAL A 6 5.33 24.90 -5.62
C VAL A 6 6.56 23.99 -5.46
N ILE A 7 7.01 23.84 -4.24
CA ILE A 7 7.96 22.80 -3.86
C ILE A 7 7.20 21.61 -3.29
N ILE A 8 7.51 20.42 -3.80
CA ILE A 8 6.96 19.14 -3.31
C ILE A 8 8.12 18.34 -2.71
N ILE A 9 7.95 17.84 -1.49
CA ILE A 9 8.93 17.01 -0.78
C ILE A 9 8.57 15.56 -0.96
N GLY A 10 9.43 14.79 -1.64
CA GLY A 10 9.27 13.36 -1.92
C GLY A 10 8.69 13.03 -3.29
N ALA A 11 9.37 12.13 -4.04
CA ALA A 11 8.94 11.60 -5.34
C ALA A 11 8.27 10.22 -5.23
N GLY A 12 7.57 9.96 -4.13
CA GLY A 12 6.62 8.85 -4.03
C GLY A 12 5.40 9.10 -4.92
N LEU A 13 4.50 8.12 -5.06
CA LEU A 13 3.32 8.24 -5.92
C LEU A 13 2.45 9.46 -5.56
N ALA A 14 2.33 9.81 -4.27
CA ALA A 14 1.61 10.99 -3.82
C ALA A 14 2.23 12.30 -4.35
N GLY A 15 3.56 12.44 -4.24
CA GLY A 15 4.28 13.63 -4.70
C GLY A 15 4.27 13.77 -6.22
N LEU A 16 4.57 12.68 -6.94
CA LEU A 16 4.54 12.65 -8.41
C LEU A 16 3.13 12.97 -8.95
N SER A 17 2.09 12.36 -8.39
CA SER A 17 0.70 12.63 -8.77
C SER A 17 0.30 14.07 -8.48
N THR A 18 0.72 14.62 -7.32
CA THR A 18 0.49 16.04 -6.97
C THR A 18 1.17 16.95 -7.99
N GLY A 19 2.41 16.63 -8.36
CA GLY A 19 3.16 17.35 -9.39
C GLY A 19 2.45 17.34 -10.74
N CYS A 20 1.97 16.16 -11.21
CA CYS A 20 1.21 16.04 -12.44
C CYS A 20 -0.03 16.94 -12.44
N TYR A 21 -0.89 16.80 -11.42
CA TYR A 21 -2.12 17.60 -11.34
C TYR A 21 -1.84 19.09 -11.18
N ALA A 22 -0.80 19.47 -10.44
CA ALA A 22 -0.41 20.87 -10.27
C ALA A 22 0.08 21.48 -11.60
N GLN A 23 0.91 20.77 -12.36
CA GLN A 23 1.35 21.20 -13.68
C GLN A 23 0.18 21.35 -14.66
N MET A 24 -0.75 20.39 -14.72
CA MET A 24 -1.97 20.47 -15.53
C MET A 24 -2.81 21.73 -15.23
N ASN A 25 -2.65 22.30 -14.03
CA ASN A 25 -3.40 23.45 -13.56
C ASN A 25 -2.57 24.76 -13.47
N GLY A 26 -1.41 24.78 -14.15
CA GLY A 26 -0.59 25.99 -14.32
C GLY A 26 0.21 26.39 -13.08
N TYR A 27 0.50 25.44 -12.17
CA TYR A 27 1.49 25.63 -11.12
C TYR A 27 2.87 25.22 -11.64
N LYS A 28 3.89 25.97 -11.27
CA LYS A 28 5.30 25.62 -11.58
C LYS A 28 5.84 24.77 -10.43
N THR A 29 5.99 23.48 -10.64
CA THR A 29 6.36 22.55 -9.56
C THR A 29 7.79 22.05 -9.69
N ARG A 30 8.43 21.83 -8.53
CA ARG A 30 9.69 21.12 -8.38
C ARG A 30 9.58 20.10 -7.25
N ILE A 31 9.98 18.85 -7.51
CA ILE A 31 10.04 17.80 -6.52
C ILE A 31 11.48 17.60 -6.05
N PHE A 32 11.70 17.51 -4.73
CA PHE A 32 12.97 17.09 -4.13
C PHE A 32 12.82 15.70 -3.57
N GLU A 33 13.71 14.79 -3.99
CA GLU A 33 13.71 13.38 -3.59
C GLU A 33 15.08 12.98 -3.01
N MET A 34 15.05 12.34 -1.84
CA MET A 34 16.29 11.94 -1.16
C MET A 34 17.02 10.79 -1.86
N GLN A 35 16.28 9.91 -2.53
CA GLN A 35 16.82 8.77 -3.24
C GLN A 35 17.25 9.13 -4.68
N ASN A 36 17.77 8.13 -5.40
CA ASN A 36 18.22 8.28 -6.80
C ASN A 36 17.17 7.83 -7.82
N LYS A 37 15.94 7.53 -7.38
CA LYS A 37 14.84 7.03 -8.22
C LYS A 37 13.49 7.39 -7.61
N PRO A 38 12.40 7.42 -8.42
CA PRO A 38 11.05 7.67 -7.94
C PRO A 38 10.46 6.46 -7.23
N GLY A 39 9.32 6.67 -6.55
CA GLY A 39 8.42 5.63 -6.06
C GLY A 39 8.21 5.63 -4.55
N GLY A 40 9.17 6.04 -3.73
CA GLY A 40 9.08 5.92 -2.28
C GLY A 40 9.01 4.46 -1.85
N VAL A 41 7.89 4.02 -1.23
CA VAL A 41 7.66 2.59 -0.94
C VAL A 41 7.28 1.78 -2.18
N CYS A 42 6.76 2.43 -3.23
CA CYS A 42 6.42 1.79 -4.50
C CYS A 42 7.67 1.65 -5.37
N VAL A 43 8.55 0.74 -5.00
CA VAL A 43 9.91 0.57 -5.52
C VAL A 43 10.26 -0.89 -5.76
N SER A 44 11.10 -1.11 -6.79
CA SER A 44 11.73 -2.41 -7.07
C SER A 44 13.26 -2.23 -7.14
N TRP A 45 13.98 -3.34 -6.90
CA TRP A 45 15.43 -3.39 -7.04
C TRP A 45 15.88 -4.73 -7.63
N HIS A 46 17.11 -4.79 -8.15
CA HIS A 46 17.62 -5.97 -8.85
C HIS A 46 18.70 -6.70 -8.04
N ARG A 47 18.66 -8.03 -8.07
CA ARG A 47 19.70 -8.91 -7.54
C ARG A 47 19.87 -10.10 -8.47
N LYS A 48 21.07 -10.31 -9.00
CA LYS A 48 21.42 -11.48 -9.84
C LYS A 48 20.41 -11.77 -10.97
N GLY A 49 19.88 -10.75 -11.62
CA GLY A 49 18.90 -10.88 -12.70
C GLY A 49 17.43 -10.93 -12.27
N TYR A 50 17.15 -10.97 -10.97
CA TYR A 50 15.80 -10.90 -10.41
C TYR A 50 15.44 -9.47 -10.01
N SER A 51 14.18 -9.12 -10.19
CA SER A 51 13.58 -7.84 -9.70
C SER A 51 12.69 -8.14 -8.51
N PHE A 52 13.03 -7.60 -7.36
CA PHE A 52 12.22 -7.68 -6.15
C PHE A 52 11.32 -6.45 -6.04
N ASP A 53 10.01 -6.66 -5.87
CA ASP A 53 9.00 -5.63 -5.83
C ASP A 53 8.36 -5.48 -4.45
N TYR A 54 8.51 -4.33 -3.82
CA TYR A 54 8.11 -4.18 -2.41
C TYR A 54 6.62 -3.95 -2.20
N ALA A 55 5.99 -3.07 -2.98
CA ALA A 55 4.70 -2.52 -2.59
C ALA A 55 3.49 -3.02 -3.38
N VAL A 56 3.68 -3.48 -4.62
CA VAL A 56 2.55 -3.87 -5.46
C VAL A 56 2.07 -5.28 -5.09
N HIS A 57 0.77 -5.39 -4.94
CA HIS A 57 0.01 -6.62 -4.81
C HIS A 57 -1.18 -6.54 -5.77
N ASN A 58 -2.42 -6.59 -5.28
CA ASN A 58 -3.62 -6.27 -6.06
C ASN A 58 -3.87 -4.76 -6.07
N VAL A 59 -3.57 -4.08 -7.18
CA VAL A 59 -3.78 -2.63 -7.30
C VAL A 59 -5.17 -2.34 -7.84
N PHE A 60 -5.96 -1.61 -7.09
CA PHE A 60 -7.33 -1.24 -7.45
C PHE A 60 -7.37 -0.16 -8.52
N GLY A 61 -8.38 -0.24 -9.41
CA GLY A 61 -8.52 0.61 -10.56
C GLY A 61 -7.67 0.18 -11.77
N LEU A 62 -6.87 -0.89 -11.64
CA LEU A 62 -6.17 -1.49 -12.76
C LEU A 62 -7.07 -2.52 -13.43
N SER A 63 -7.84 -2.09 -14.39
CA SER A 63 -8.80 -2.95 -15.07
C SER A 63 -8.36 -3.32 -16.46
N THR A 64 -8.53 -4.59 -16.80
CA THR A 64 -8.46 -5.10 -18.17
C THR A 64 -9.71 -4.78 -18.98
N LYS A 65 -10.79 -4.30 -18.31
CA LYS A 65 -12.06 -3.89 -18.91
C LYS A 65 -12.30 -2.40 -18.67
N PRO A 66 -13.03 -1.69 -19.55
CA PRO A 66 -13.41 -0.31 -19.27
C PRO A 66 -14.25 -0.24 -17.97
N THR A 67 -13.72 0.35 -16.93
CA THR A 67 -14.44 0.67 -15.70
C THR A 67 -14.55 2.17 -15.52
N ALA A 68 -15.59 2.62 -14.83
CA ALA A 68 -15.81 4.02 -14.53
C ALA A 68 -15.38 4.38 -13.10
N SER A 69 -14.60 3.49 -12.42
CA SER A 69 -14.18 3.72 -11.04
C SER A 69 -13.29 4.95 -10.93
N LEU A 70 -13.30 5.57 -9.76
CA LEU A 70 -12.47 6.74 -9.46
C LEU A 70 -10.98 6.40 -9.63
N TYR A 71 -10.57 5.21 -9.18
CA TYR A 71 -9.19 4.76 -9.30
C TYR A 71 -8.75 4.57 -10.75
N ASN A 72 -9.58 3.90 -11.57
CA ASN A 72 -9.28 3.72 -12.99
C ASN A 72 -9.14 5.07 -13.72
N ARG A 73 -10.01 6.04 -13.39
CA ARG A 73 -9.91 7.39 -13.92
C ARG A 73 -8.57 8.06 -13.56
N VAL A 74 -8.17 7.98 -12.30
CA VAL A 74 -6.92 8.58 -11.83
C VAL A 74 -5.70 7.96 -12.52
N TRP A 75 -5.68 6.64 -12.70
CA TRP A 75 -4.61 5.96 -13.43
C TRP A 75 -4.51 6.43 -14.89
N LYS A 76 -5.66 6.64 -15.56
CA LYS A 76 -5.70 7.19 -16.92
C LYS A 76 -5.22 8.65 -16.98
N GLU A 77 -5.68 9.50 -16.06
CA GLU A 77 -5.27 10.90 -15.97
C GLU A 77 -3.75 11.03 -15.78
N LEU A 78 -3.15 10.13 -15.01
CA LEU A 78 -1.71 10.08 -14.73
C LEU A 78 -0.88 9.33 -15.78
N LYS A 79 -1.50 8.74 -16.81
CA LYS A 79 -0.85 7.84 -17.80
C LYS A 79 -0.05 6.71 -17.13
N ALA A 80 -0.48 6.27 -15.94
CA ALA A 80 0.27 5.32 -15.10
C ALA A 80 0.48 3.93 -15.72
N LEU A 81 -0.38 3.55 -16.68
CA LEU A 81 -0.32 2.28 -17.38
C LEU A 81 0.13 2.39 -18.84
N GLU A 82 0.67 3.54 -19.25
CA GLU A 82 1.10 3.72 -20.62
C GLU A 82 2.25 2.76 -20.97
N GLY A 83 2.04 1.93 -21.99
CA GLY A 83 2.99 0.88 -22.37
C GLY A 83 3.06 -0.31 -21.41
N THR A 84 2.13 -0.41 -20.45
CA THR A 84 2.10 -1.47 -19.43
C THR A 84 0.81 -2.26 -19.54
N SER A 85 0.89 -3.59 -19.67
CA SER A 85 -0.26 -4.49 -19.57
C SER A 85 -0.62 -4.77 -18.10
N VAL A 86 -1.85 -5.19 -17.87
CA VAL A 86 -2.35 -5.55 -16.54
C VAL A 86 -2.65 -7.05 -16.49
N PHE A 87 -2.12 -7.72 -15.51
CA PHE A 87 -2.49 -9.09 -15.19
C PHE A 87 -3.67 -9.08 -14.22
N ALA A 88 -4.76 -9.78 -14.57
CA ALA A 88 -5.95 -9.92 -13.73
C ALA A 88 -5.90 -11.28 -13.02
N PHE A 89 -6.00 -11.26 -11.71
CA PHE A 89 -5.98 -12.48 -10.90
C PHE A 89 -7.31 -13.20 -10.92
N LYS A 90 -7.27 -14.53 -10.99
CA LYS A 90 -8.45 -15.41 -10.91
C LYS A 90 -8.81 -15.75 -9.47
N GLU A 91 -7.83 -15.75 -8.60
CA GLU A 91 -7.96 -15.91 -7.16
C GLU A 91 -7.29 -14.75 -6.43
N PHE A 92 -7.74 -14.46 -5.20
CA PHE A 92 -7.12 -13.46 -4.34
C PHE A 92 -6.00 -14.07 -3.51
N VAL A 93 -6.27 -15.22 -2.87
CA VAL A 93 -5.31 -15.98 -2.08
C VAL A 93 -5.79 -17.44 -2.00
N GLN A 94 -4.86 -18.36 -1.87
CA GLN A 94 -5.13 -19.75 -1.53
C GLN A 94 -4.61 -20.04 -0.12
N VAL A 95 -5.42 -20.67 0.72
CA VAL A 95 -5.04 -21.08 2.06
C VAL A 95 -4.90 -22.59 2.09
N GLU A 96 -3.76 -23.08 2.54
CA GLU A 96 -3.46 -24.51 2.64
C GLU A 96 -3.10 -24.88 4.08
N ASP A 97 -3.56 -26.05 4.53
CA ASP A 97 -3.05 -26.66 5.76
C ASP A 97 -2.19 -27.89 5.47
N SER A 98 -1.53 -28.36 6.50
CA SER A 98 -0.66 -29.54 6.44
C SER A 98 -1.39 -30.88 6.22
N ASN A 99 -2.72 -30.91 6.33
CA ASN A 99 -3.54 -32.08 6.07
C ASN A 99 -3.98 -32.17 4.61
N GLY A 100 -3.60 -31.18 3.78
CA GLY A 100 -3.98 -31.08 2.38
C GLY A 100 -5.35 -30.42 2.14
N ASN A 101 -5.94 -29.79 3.16
CA ASN A 101 -7.13 -28.98 2.97
C ASN A 101 -6.73 -27.68 2.26
N VAL A 102 -7.56 -27.26 1.29
CA VAL A 102 -7.31 -26.08 0.46
C VAL A 102 -8.56 -25.22 0.39
N PHE A 103 -8.42 -23.94 0.70
CA PHE A 103 -9.45 -22.93 0.49
C PHE A 103 -8.93 -21.87 -0.49
N THR A 104 -9.53 -21.79 -1.67
CA THR A 104 -9.21 -20.78 -2.69
C THR A 104 -10.22 -19.65 -2.65
N VAL A 105 -9.75 -18.44 -2.39
CA VAL A 105 -10.56 -17.22 -2.44
C VAL A 105 -10.63 -16.74 -3.89
N HIS A 106 -11.61 -17.26 -4.64
CA HIS A 106 -11.80 -16.92 -6.03
C HIS A 106 -12.19 -15.44 -6.23
N SER A 107 -11.67 -14.81 -7.28
CA SER A 107 -12.07 -13.45 -7.68
C SER A 107 -13.50 -13.40 -8.22
N ASP A 108 -13.97 -14.47 -8.86
CA ASP A 108 -15.36 -14.64 -9.27
C ASP A 108 -16.21 -15.09 -8.07
N VAL A 109 -17.25 -14.33 -7.75
CA VAL A 109 -18.07 -14.56 -6.56
C VAL A 109 -18.92 -15.85 -6.66
N GLN A 110 -19.26 -16.33 -7.88
CA GLN A 110 -20.01 -17.57 -8.04
C GLN A 110 -19.10 -18.77 -7.76
N GLN A 111 -17.86 -18.72 -8.24
CA GLN A 111 -16.85 -19.74 -7.93
C GLN A 111 -16.51 -19.76 -6.45
N LEU A 112 -16.38 -18.58 -5.83
CA LEU A 112 -16.15 -18.47 -4.38
C LEU A 112 -17.28 -19.11 -3.57
N GLU A 113 -18.53 -18.80 -3.91
CA GLU A 113 -19.72 -19.36 -3.24
C GLU A 113 -19.76 -20.87 -3.34
N LYS A 114 -19.61 -21.40 -4.57
CA LYS A 114 -19.60 -22.83 -4.82
C LYS A 114 -18.50 -23.54 -4.02
N HIS A 115 -17.29 -22.99 -4.02
CA HIS A 115 -16.16 -23.58 -3.29
C HIS A 115 -16.37 -23.57 -1.77
N LEU A 116 -16.92 -22.48 -1.21
CA LEU A 116 -17.27 -22.42 0.21
C LEU A 116 -18.38 -23.41 0.58
N GLU A 117 -19.40 -23.60 -0.27
CA GLU A 117 -20.46 -24.60 -0.07
C GLU A 117 -19.93 -26.03 -0.14
N GLU A 118 -18.94 -26.31 -1.00
CA GLU A 118 -18.26 -27.60 -1.06
C GLU A 118 -17.47 -27.91 0.23
N LEU A 119 -16.79 -26.90 0.80
CA LEU A 119 -16.02 -27.04 2.03
C LEU A 119 -16.92 -27.12 3.29
N SER A 120 -18.01 -26.36 3.32
CA SER A 120 -18.91 -26.33 4.47
C SER A 120 -20.39 -26.26 4.06
N PRO A 121 -20.99 -27.38 3.63
CA PRO A 121 -22.41 -27.45 3.22
C PRO A 121 -23.38 -27.00 4.31
N ALA A 122 -23.01 -27.18 5.58
CA ALA A 122 -23.84 -26.82 6.73
C ALA A 122 -24.00 -25.29 6.88
N ASP A 123 -23.07 -24.50 6.33
CA ASP A 123 -23.02 -23.04 6.48
C ASP A 123 -23.62 -22.30 5.29
N LYS A 124 -24.40 -22.95 4.47
CA LYS A 124 -24.97 -22.38 3.21
C LYS A 124 -25.56 -20.99 3.39
N LYS A 125 -26.37 -20.75 4.42
CA LYS A 125 -26.98 -19.42 4.67
C LYS A 125 -25.95 -18.34 4.96
N LEU A 126 -24.89 -18.68 5.71
CA LEU A 126 -23.80 -17.78 6.02
C LEU A 126 -23.01 -17.39 4.76
N ILE A 127 -22.74 -18.41 3.93
CA ILE A 127 -22.04 -18.28 2.64
C ILE A 127 -22.84 -17.40 1.67
N GLU A 128 -24.11 -17.72 1.47
CA GLU A 128 -25.02 -16.92 0.63
C GLU A 128 -25.11 -15.46 1.09
N GLU A 129 -25.18 -15.22 2.39
CA GLU A 129 -25.23 -13.86 2.93
C GLU A 129 -23.95 -13.07 2.63
N PHE A 130 -22.79 -13.69 2.79
CA PHE A 130 -21.49 -13.10 2.51
C PHE A 130 -21.33 -12.80 1.02
N THR A 131 -21.54 -13.76 0.15
CA THR A 131 -21.38 -13.65 -1.30
C THR A 131 -22.40 -12.72 -1.94
N ASN A 132 -23.66 -12.72 -1.47
CA ASN A 132 -24.67 -11.76 -1.88
C ASN A 132 -24.30 -10.33 -1.46
N THR A 133 -23.58 -10.18 -0.34
CA THR A 133 -23.08 -8.85 0.02
C THR A 133 -21.98 -8.40 -0.94
N ILE A 134 -21.04 -9.26 -1.34
CA ILE A 134 -20.05 -8.95 -2.38
C ILE A 134 -20.75 -8.54 -3.68
N ARG A 135 -21.77 -9.28 -4.14
CA ARG A 135 -22.55 -8.93 -5.36
C ARG A 135 -23.21 -7.56 -5.26
N LYS A 136 -23.75 -7.19 -4.10
CA LYS A 136 -24.34 -5.85 -3.88
C LYS A 136 -23.33 -4.71 -4.02
N PHE A 137 -22.07 -4.94 -3.63
CA PHE A 137 -21.00 -3.96 -3.76
C PHE A 137 -20.36 -3.95 -5.16
N THR A 138 -20.43 -5.07 -5.89
CA THR A 138 -19.90 -5.19 -7.27
C THR A 138 -20.53 -4.11 -8.16
N GLY A 139 -19.69 -3.38 -8.89
CA GLY A 139 -20.10 -2.26 -9.77
C GLY A 139 -20.42 -0.96 -9.03
N LYS A 140 -20.23 -0.89 -7.70
CA LYS A 140 -20.41 0.34 -6.92
C LYS A 140 -19.05 0.97 -6.63
N ASP A 141 -18.88 2.22 -7.03
CA ASP A 141 -17.65 2.98 -6.74
C ASP A 141 -17.68 3.53 -5.30
N VAL A 142 -17.38 2.64 -4.34
CA VAL A 142 -17.34 2.95 -2.90
C VAL A 142 -16.35 4.07 -2.60
N PHE A 143 -15.20 4.05 -3.26
CA PHE A 143 -14.16 5.06 -3.06
C PHE A 143 -14.56 6.42 -3.62
N ALA A 144 -15.28 6.46 -4.77
CA ALA A 144 -15.84 7.70 -5.25
C ALA A 144 -16.89 8.28 -4.30
N ALA A 145 -17.61 7.45 -3.56
CA ALA A 145 -18.55 7.91 -2.53
C ALA A 145 -17.80 8.40 -1.28
N MET A 146 -16.74 7.71 -0.86
CA MET A 146 -15.91 8.09 0.29
C MET A 146 -15.23 9.45 0.06
N PHE A 147 -14.62 9.66 -1.10
CA PHE A 147 -13.92 10.91 -1.46
C PHE A 147 -14.81 11.96 -2.13
N GLY A 148 -16.09 11.65 -2.36
CA GLY A 148 -17.04 12.50 -3.08
C GLY A 148 -17.93 13.35 -2.21
N GLY A 149 -18.70 14.26 -2.86
CA GLY A 149 -19.71 15.09 -2.19
C GLY A 149 -21.03 14.33 -1.89
N ALA A 150 -22.01 15.06 -1.29
CA ALA A 150 -23.27 14.52 -0.81
C ALA A 150 -24.04 13.63 -1.80
N VAL A 151 -24.08 14.01 -3.08
CA VAL A 151 -24.76 13.22 -4.14
C VAL A 151 -24.17 11.82 -4.31
N LYS A 152 -22.83 11.69 -4.20
CA LYS A 152 -22.18 10.36 -4.30
C LYS A 152 -22.42 9.53 -3.05
N LYS A 153 -22.45 10.14 -1.89
CA LYS A 153 -22.80 9.49 -0.61
C LYS A 153 -24.25 8.98 -0.62
N LEU A 154 -25.18 9.75 -1.20
CA LEU A 154 -26.59 9.36 -1.34
C LEU A 154 -26.74 8.04 -2.14
N LYS A 155 -25.92 7.82 -3.17
CA LYS A 155 -25.92 6.57 -3.95
C LYS A 155 -25.51 5.34 -3.15
N MET A 156 -24.91 5.52 -1.97
CA MET A 156 -24.51 4.43 -1.07
C MET A 156 -25.58 4.06 -0.05
N LEU A 157 -26.70 4.81 0.05
CA LEU A 157 -27.77 4.51 1.00
C LEU A 157 -28.25 3.05 0.98
N PRO A 158 -28.42 2.38 -0.18
CA PRO A 158 -28.83 0.98 -0.23
C PRO A 158 -27.80 0.01 0.40
N LEU A 159 -26.53 0.43 0.51
CA LEU A 159 -25.44 -0.37 1.09
C LEU A 159 -25.17 -0.06 2.56
N MET A 160 -25.78 1.01 3.11
CA MET A 160 -25.51 1.48 4.48
C MET A 160 -25.74 0.41 5.54
N ARG A 161 -26.80 -0.41 5.38
CA ARG A 161 -27.07 -1.52 6.32
C ARG A 161 -25.93 -2.54 6.34
N SER A 162 -25.44 -2.92 5.16
CA SER A 162 -24.30 -3.85 5.03
C SER A 162 -23.00 -3.22 5.53
N LEU A 163 -22.75 -1.95 5.20
CA LEU A 163 -21.61 -1.19 5.72
C LEU A 163 -21.61 -1.19 7.25
N MET A 164 -22.72 -0.80 7.89
CA MET A 164 -22.82 -0.77 9.36
C MET A 164 -22.69 -2.16 10.00
N LYS A 165 -23.26 -3.21 9.38
CA LYS A 165 -23.18 -4.57 9.89
C LYS A 165 -21.74 -5.07 9.89
N TYR A 166 -21.08 -5.03 8.73
CA TYR A 166 -19.77 -5.65 8.50
C TYR A 166 -18.58 -4.76 8.92
N SER A 167 -18.81 -3.49 9.26
CA SER A 167 -17.78 -2.65 9.89
C SER A 167 -17.64 -2.86 11.40
N LYS A 168 -18.58 -3.60 12.04
CA LYS A 168 -18.60 -3.84 13.48
C LYS A 168 -18.08 -5.21 13.89
N ILE A 169 -17.82 -6.08 12.95
CA ILE A 169 -17.33 -7.43 13.18
C ILE A 169 -15.99 -7.58 12.43
N ASN A 170 -14.97 -8.08 13.09
CA ASN A 170 -13.68 -8.33 12.45
C ASN A 170 -13.68 -9.68 11.71
N LEU A 171 -12.61 -9.92 10.95
CA LEU A 171 -12.51 -11.09 10.10
C LEU A 171 -12.40 -12.39 10.93
N GLU A 172 -11.67 -12.36 12.04
CA GLU A 172 -11.53 -13.48 12.97
C GLU A 172 -12.89 -13.85 13.60
N GLU A 173 -13.60 -12.86 14.19
CA GLU A 173 -14.93 -13.06 14.76
C GLU A 173 -15.94 -13.60 13.74
N TYR A 174 -15.82 -13.18 12.47
CA TYR A 174 -16.69 -13.67 11.41
C TYR A 174 -16.36 -15.11 11.05
N ALA A 175 -15.09 -15.47 10.96
CA ALA A 175 -14.62 -16.81 10.67
C ALA A 175 -15.12 -17.85 11.69
N GLN A 176 -15.24 -17.48 12.97
CA GLN A 176 -15.77 -18.36 14.02
C GLN A 176 -17.24 -18.79 13.81
N LYS A 177 -17.96 -18.19 12.87
CA LYS A 177 -19.34 -18.57 12.54
C LYS A 177 -19.43 -19.81 11.66
N PHE A 178 -18.36 -20.20 11.00
CA PHE A 178 -18.33 -21.43 10.21
C PHE A 178 -18.36 -22.65 11.12
N SER A 179 -19.09 -23.68 10.71
CA SER A 179 -19.12 -24.98 11.41
C SER A 179 -17.87 -25.80 11.12
N ASP A 180 -17.32 -25.68 9.93
CA ASP A 180 -16.10 -26.36 9.54
C ASP A 180 -14.86 -25.76 10.23
N THR A 181 -14.02 -26.63 10.82
CA THR A 181 -12.86 -26.22 11.62
C THR A 181 -11.71 -25.66 10.78
N PHE A 182 -11.51 -26.21 9.57
CA PHE A 182 -10.51 -25.67 8.65
C PHE A 182 -10.91 -24.29 8.15
N LEU A 183 -12.19 -24.11 7.73
CA LEU A 183 -12.69 -22.80 7.30
C LEU A 183 -12.66 -21.74 8.40
N ARG A 184 -12.91 -22.09 9.68
CA ARG A 184 -12.71 -21.12 10.78
C ARG A 184 -11.31 -20.55 10.77
N LYS A 185 -10.31 -21.39 10.59
CA LYS A 185 -8.90 -21.00 10.56
C LYS A 185 -8.54 -20.31 9.24
N ALA A 186 -8.93 -20.89 8.10
CA ALA A 186 -8.58 -20.40 6.79
C ALA A 186 -9.24 -19.07 6.42
N PHE A 187 -10.52 -18.89 6.80
CA PHE A 187 -11.25 -17.67 6.49
C PHE A 187 -10.72 -16.44 7.26
N SER A 188 -10.21 -16.63 8.48
CA SER A 188 -9.60 -15.52 9.24
C SER A 188 -8.36 -14.95 8.55
N THR A 189 -7.68 -15.75 7.72
CA THR A 189 -6.40 -15.36 7.07
C THR A 189 -6.54 -14.89 5.63
N ILE A 190 -7.76 -14.71 5.08
CA ILE A 190 -7.96 -14.27 3.69
C ILE A 190 -7.40 -12.87 3.39
N GLN A 191 -7.03 -12.11 4.39
CA GLN A 191 -6.28 -10.86 4.30
C GLN A 191 -4.89 -10.99 4.95
N TYR A 192 -4.29 -12.16 4.85
CA TYR A 192 -3.01 -12.52 5.45
C TYR A 192 -3.06 -12.37 6.99
N ASP A 193 -2.10 -11.68 7.57
CA ASP A 193 -2.05 -11.42 9.01
C ASP A 193 -3.02 -10.30 9.50
N LEU A 194 -3.86 -9.74 8.65
CA LEU A 194 -4.80 -8.67 9.02
C LEU A 194 -6.12 -9.24 9.57
N GLU A 195 -6.09 -10.15 10.52
CA GLU A 195 -7.25 -10.87 11.05
C GLU A 195 -8.26 -9.97 11.80
N GLU A 196 -7.77 -8.89 12.41
CA GLU A 196 -8.60 -7.93 13.16
C GLU A 196 -9.30 -6.87 12.29
N ILE A 197 -9.07 -6.87 10.96
CA ILE A 197 -9.75 -5.89 10.11
C ILE A 197 -11.25 -6.17 10.02
N PRO A 198 -12.08 -5.12 9.88
CA PRO A 198 -13.52 -5.29 9.67
C PRO A 198 -13.83 -6.07 8.40
N VAL A 199 -14.79 -7.01 8.45
CA VAL A 199 -15.21 -7.86 7.32
C VAL A 199 -15.64 -7.06 6.09
N ILE A 200 -16.08 -5.81 6.27
CA ILE A 200 -16.41 -4.93 5.14
C ILE A 200 -15.21 -4.69 4.21
N VAL A 201 -13.98 -4.75 4.72
CA VAL A 201 -12.76 -4.52 3.92
C VAL A 201 -12.58 -5.61 2.87
N PRO A 202 -12.49 -6.92 3.23
CA PRO A 202 -12.43 -7.98 2.22
C PRO A 202 -13.67 -8.03 1.32
N ILE A 203 -14.87 -7.70 1.80
CA ILE A 203 -16.06 -7.60 0.93
C ILE A 203 -15.85 -6.56 -0.18
N ILE A 204 -15.36 -5.36 0.14
CA ILE A 204 -15.07 -4.33 -0.86
C ILE A 204 -13.98 -4.80 -1.81
N PHE A 205 -12.91 -5.42 -1.31
CA PHE A 205 -11.81 -5.92 -2.14
C PHE A 205 -12.28 -7.00 -3.12
N LEU A 206 -13.01 -7.99 -2.62
CA LEU A 206 -13.58 -9.05 -3.46
C LEU A 206 -14.60 -8.51 -4.47
N SER A 207 -15.37 -7.48 -4.13
CA SER A 207 -16.28 -6.85 -5.08
C SER A 207 -15.53 -6.16 -6.24
N MET A 208 -14.37 -5.58 -5.98
CA MET A 208 -13.53 -4.97 -7.02
C MET A 208 -12.87 -6.03 -7.91
N LEU A 209 -12.39 -7.12 -7.30
CA LEU A 209 -11.87 -8.27 -8.06
C LEU A 209 -12.96 -8.89 -8.94
N ASN A 210 -14.16 -9.12 -8.39
CA ASN A 210 -15.29 -9.70 -9.12
C ASN A 210 -15.72 -8.85 -10.34
N MET A 211 -15.57 -7.53 -10.27
CA MET A 211 -15.83 -6.67 -11.44
C MET A 211 -14.63 -6.51 -12.37
N GLY A 212 -13.49 -7.07 -12.05
CA GLY A 212 -12.25 -6.96 -12.82
C GLY A 212 -11.59 -5.58 -12.72
N ASP A 213 -11.78 -4.87 -11.62
CA ASP A 213 -11.19 -3.54 -11.37
C ASP A 213 -10.01 -3.58 -10.38
N ALA A 214 -9.26 -4.67 -10.43
CA ALA A 214 -8.01 -4.84 -9.70
C ALA A 214 -7.07 -5.75 -10.48
N GLY A 215 -5.77 -5.57 -10.31
CA GLY A 215 -4.78 -6.38 -10.99
C GLY A 215 -3.35 -5.98 -10.65
N TRP A 216 -2.41 -6.56 -11.38
CA TRP A 216 -0.99 -6.27 -11.29
C TRP A 216 -0.52 -5.60 -12.60
N PRO A 217 0.15 -4.44 -12.53
CA PRO A 217 0.78 -3.84 -13.69
C PRO A 217 2.07 -4.60 -14.01
N ILE A 218 2.22 -5.16 -15.19
CA ILE A 218 3.45 -5.86 -15.58
C ILE A 218 4.64 -4.90 -15.44
N GLY A 219 5.67 -5.33 -14.72
CA GLY A 219 6.79 -4.48 -14.30
C GLY A 219 6.61 -3.86 -12.91
N GLY A 220 5.50 -4.16 -12.23
CA GLY A 220 5.25 -3.87 -10.82
C GLY A 220 5.36 -2.40 -10.43
N SER A 221 5.88 -2.15 -9.24
CA SER A 221 6.09 -0.82 -8.65
C SER A 221 6.94 0.10 -9.53
N ALA A 222 7.97 -0.47 -10.18
CA ALA A 222 8.87 0.32 -11.04
C ALA A 222 8.14 0.85 -12.28
N ALA A 223 7.25 0.05 -12.88
CA ALA A 223 6.47 0.48 -14.04
C ALA A 223 5.54 1.63 -13.68
N LEU A 224 4.77 1.51 -12.58
CA LEU A 224 3.86 2.56 -12.13
C LEU A 224 4.59 3.87 -11.80
N SER A 225 5.63 3.79 -10.99
CA SER A 225 6.34 5.00 -10.52
C SER A 225 7.04 5.72 -11.67
N LYS A 226 7.70 4.99 -12.60
CA LYS A 226 8.36 5.57 -13.77
C LYS A 226 7.37 6.16 -14.77
N ASN A 227 6.21 5.55 -14.98
CA ASN A 227 5.19 6.09 -15.89
C ASN A 227 4.62 7.41 -15.36
N ILE A 228 4.33 7.50 -14.06
CA ILE A 228 3.85 8.76 -13.47
C ILE A 228 4.95 9.83 -13.45
N GLU A 229 6.20 9.44 -13.18
CA GLU A 229 7.34 10.36 -13.30
C GLU A 229 7.48 10.89 -14.74
N ARG A 230 7.46 10.00 -15.74
CA ARG A 230 7.50 10.41 -17.15
C ARG A 230 6.39 11.40 -17.46
N ARG A 231 5.15 11.12 -17.04
CA ARG A 231 4.03 12.05 -17.20
C ARG A 231 4.29 13.41 -16.53
N TYR A 232 4.86 13.41 -15.35
CA TYR A 232 5.21 14.62 -14.63
C TYR A 232 6.22 15.48 -15.39
N LEU A 233 7.26 14.85 -15.94
CA LEU A 233 8.32 15.52 -16.73
C LEU A 233 7.75 16.04 -18.05
N GLU A 234 6.93 15.30 -18.76
CA GLU A 234 6.23 15.71 -19.99
C GLU A 234 5.35 16.95 -19.76
N LEU A 235 4.75 17.08 -18.60
CA LEU A 235 3.99 18.27 -18.20
C LEU A 235 4.86 19.48 -17.80
N GLY A 236 6.19 19.37 -17.89
CA GLY A 236 7.14 20.44 -17.58
C GLY A 236 7.58 20.47 -16.11
N GLY A 237 7.28 19.45 -15.34
CA GLY A 237 7.74 19.30 -13.95
C GLY A 237 9.23 19.00 -13.85
N GLN A 238 9.82 19.18 -12.67
CA GLN A 238 11.23 18.93 -12.40
C GLN A 238 11.39 18.05 -11.15
N VAL A 239 12.18 16.98 -11.25
CA VAL A 239 12.60 16.16 -10.10
C VAL A 239 14.08 16.37 -9.84
N ARG A 240 14.45 16.63 -8.59
CA ARG A 240 15.83 16.63 -8.11
C ARG A 240 16.02 15.44 -7.18
N TYR A 241 16.76 14.47 -7.67
CA TYR A 241 17.17 13.28 -6.92
C TYR A 241 18.39 13.56 -6.04
N LYS A 242 18.65 12.67 -5.07
CA LYS A 242 19.75 12.81 -4.08
C LYS A 242 19.70 14.17 -3.38
N SER A 243 18.51 14.65 -3.14
CA SER A 243 18.22 16.00 -2.64
C SER A 243 17.30 15.88 -1.43
N LYS A 244 17.88 15.53 -0.28
CA LYS A 244 17.15 15.36 0.98
C LYS A 244 16.83 16.71 1.59
N VAL A 245 15.53 16.96 1.79
CA VAL A 245 15.07 18.14 2.54
C VAL A 245 15.31 17.87 4.03
N LYS A 246 16.01 18.80 4.67
CA LYS A 246 16.29 18.78 6.11
C LYS A 246 15.25 19.54 6.91
N GLU A 247 14.82 20.69 6.38
CA GLU A 247 13.96 21.62 7.11
C GLU A 247 13.00 22.37 6.16
N ILE A 248 11.82 22.69 6.65
CA ILE A 248 10.87 23.60 5.98
C ILE A 248 11.10 25.01 6.55
N ILE A 249 11.47 25.95 5.68
CA ILE A 249 11.73 27.33 6.07
C ILE A 249 10.41 28.06 6.29
N VAL A 250 10.22 28.57 7.50
CA VAL A 250 9.01 29.30 7.89
C VAL A 250 9.36 30.68 8.38
N LYS A 251 8.65 31.69 7.89
CA LYS A 251 8.75 33.09 8.32
C LYS A 251 7.35 33.61 8.65
N ASP A 252 7.18 34.17 9.83
CA ASP A 252 5.90 34.74 10.30
C ASP A 252 4.72 33.75 10.13
N ASP A 253 4.95 32.47 10.51
CA ASP A 253 4.02 31.34 10.36
C ASP A 253 3.58 31.04 8.92
N VAL A 254 4.36 31.47 7.92
CA VAL A 254 4.18 31.16 6.50
C VAL A 254 5.34 30.30 6.03
N ALA A 255 5.05 29.11 5.46
CA ALA A 255 6.05 28.29 4.79
C ALA A 255 6.48 28.97 3.48
N ILE A 256 7.78 29.24 3.34
CA ILE A 256 8.34 30.00 2.21
C ILE A 256 9.38 29.23 1.41
N GLY A 257 9.85 28.07 1.88
CA GLY A 257 10.89 27.30 1.22
C GLY A 257 11.30 26.05 1.97
N VAL A 258 12.37 25.45 1.50
CA VAL A 258 13.02 24.30 2.12
C VAL A 258 14.52 24.51 2.20
N ARG A 259 15.16 23.98 3.26
CA ARG A 259 16.60 23.87 3.40
C ARG A 259 17.02 22.41 3.21
N MET A 260 17.98 22.20 2.36
CA MET A 260 18.52 20.88 2.04
C MET A 260 19.52 20.41 3.09
N GLU A 261 19.88 19.12 3.05
CA GLU A 261 20.88 18.55 3.98
C GLU A 261 22.28 19.17 3.80
N ASP A 262 22.62 19.64 2.58
CA ASP A 262 23.86 20.35 2.25
C ASP A 262 23.84 21.85 2.62
N GLY A 263 22.74 22.34 3.20
CA GLY A 263 22.54 23.72 3.62
C GLY A 263 21.98 24.65 2.53
N THR A 264 21.84 24.22 1.27
CA THR A 264 21.23 25.04 0.22
C THR A 264 19.73 25.28 0.50
N GLU A 265 19.26 26.45 0.08
CA GLU A 265 17.86 26.87 0.28
C GLU A 265 17.13 27.02 -1.05
N HIS A 266 15.86 26.63 -1.07
CA HIS A 266 14.98 26.79 -2.20
C HIS A 266 13.66 27.39 -1.74
N PHE A 267 13.21 28.43 -2.43
CA PHE A 267 11.99 29.17 -2.10
C PHE A 267 10.87 28.91 -3.10
N ALA A 268 9.62 28.95 -2.61
CA ALA A 268 8.40 28.83 -3.41
C ALA A 268 7.22 29.46 -2.66
N ASP A 269 6.13 29.75 -3.40
CA ASP A 269 4.90 30.31 -2.85
C ASP A 269 4.10 29.30 -2.02
N LEU A 270 4.34 28.00 -2.26
CA LEU A 270 3.62 26.89 -1.61
C LEU A 270 4.56 25.71 -1.39
N ILE A 271 4.49 25.12 -0.20
CA ILE A 271 5.23 23.91 0.15
C ILE A 271 4.24 22.76 0.37
N ILE A 272 4.47 21.63 -0.29
CA ILE A 272 3.67 20.42 -0.14
C ILE A 272 4.58 19.28 0.31
N SER A 273 4.35 18.72 1.49
CA SER A 273 5.03 17.50 1.92
C SER A 273 4.25 16.26 1.49
N ALA A 274 4.89 15.44 0.66
CA ALA A 274 4.47 14.08 0.32
C ALA A 274 5.40 13.04 1.00
N ALA A 275 6.20 13.47 1.96
CA ALA A 275 7.09 12.66 2.77
C ALA A 275 6.35 12.05 3.98
N ASP A 276 7.10 11.34 4.81
CA ASP A 276 6.59 10.80 6.08
C ASP A 276 6.07 11.91 6.99
N GLY A 277 4.91 11.66 7.61
CA GLY A 277 4.23 12.67 8.41
C GLY A 277 4.93 12.98 9.71
N HIS A 278 5.45 11.98 10.40
CA HIS A 278 6.21 12.17 11.63
C HIS A 278 7.49 12.98 11.35
N SER A 279 8.26 12.57 10.34
CA SER A 279 9.48 13.27 9.93
C SER A 279 9.19 14.71 9.50
N THR A 280 8.09 14.95 8.81
CA THR A 280 7.67 16.30 8.41
C THR A 280 7.38 17.18 9.63
N ILE A 281 6.58 16.69 10.57
CA ILE A 281 6.11 17.49 11.71
C ILE A 281 7.21 17.64 12.76
N HIS A 282 7.85 16.53 13.13
CA HIS A 282 8.81 16.53 14.26
C HIS A 282 10.22 16.95 13.84
N SER A 283 10.69 16.52 12.65
CA SER A 283 12.05 16.83 12.21
C SER A 283 12.12 18.09 11.37
N MET A 284 11.30 18.22 10.29
CA MET A 284 11.41 19.35 9.36
C MET A 284 10.75 20.63 9.88
N LEU A 285 9.77 20.55 10.78
CA LEU A 285 9.04 21.69 11.38
C LEU A 285 9.26 21.84 12.90
N HIS A 286 10.12 21.00 13.51
CA HIS A 286 10.52 21.06 14.91
C HIS A 286 9.34 21.08 15.89
N GLU A 287 8.26 20.33 15.57
CA GLU A 287 6.99 20.20 16.34
C GLU A 287 6.21 21.52 16.56
N LYS A 288 6.69 22.65 16.03
CA LYS A 288 6.10 23.97 16.30
C LYS A 288 4.61 24.05 15.92
N TYR A 289 4.18 23.31 14.91
CA TYR A 289 2.82 23.35 14.35
C TYR A 289 2.03 22.09 14.69
N SER A 290 2.25 21.53 15.87
CA SER A 290 1.55 20.36 16.39
C SER A 290 0.43 20.78 17.36
N ASN A 291 -0.57 19.89 17.54
CA ASN A 291 -1.59 20.01 18.58
C ASN A 291 -1.75 18.67 19.31
N ARG A 292 -2.60 18.62 20.34
CA ARG A 292 -2.88 17.41 21.11
C ARG A 292 -3.31 16.23 20.21
N PHE A 293 -4.15 16.49 19.23
CA PHE A 293 -4.65 15.46 18.31
C PHE A 293 -3.50 14.83 17.49
N ILE A 294 -2.65 15.66 16.88
CA ILE A 294 -1.49 15.18 16.10
C ILE A 294 -0.53 14.39 17.01
N LYS A 295 -0.24 14.89 18.21
CA LYS A 295 0.62 14.21 19.18
C LYS A 295 0.07 12.85 19.55
N THR A 296 -1.21 12.78 19.97
CA THR A 296 -1.85 11.51 20.35
C THR A 296 -1.82 10.51 19.20
N TYR A 297 -2.05 10.94 17.96
CA TYR A 297 -1.96 10.04 16.81
C TYR A 297 -0.55 9.46 16.63
N TYR A 298 0.48 10.29 16.63
CA TYR A 298 1.85 9.82 16.43
C TYR A 298 2.43 9.04 17.62
N GLU A 299 1.92 9.27 18.84
CA GLU A 299 2.28 8.50 20.04
C GLU A 299 1.60 7.12 20.07
N SER A 300 0.50 6.94 19.32
CA SER A 300 -0.28 5.69 19.29
C SER A 300 0.23 4.63 18.31
N PHE A 301 1.44 4.76 17.78
CA PHE A 301 1.99 3.79 16.84
C PHE A 301 2.09 2.38 17.44
N PRO A 302 1.75 1.32 16.69
CA PRO A 302 1.82 -0.05 17.16
C PRO A 302 3.29 -0.51 17.27
N LYS A 303 3.55 -1.47 18.17
CA LYS A 303 4.88 -2.09 18.28
C LYS A 303 5.27 -2.88 17.03
N THR A 304 4.29 -3.55 16.45
CA THR A 304 4.45 -4.38 15.25
C THR A 304 3.82 -3.71 14.05
N GLN A 305 4.40 -3.92 12.88
CA GLN A 305 3.88 -3.42 11.61
C GLN A 305 3.70 -4.54 10.60
N PRO A 306 2.59 -4.55 9.83
CA PRO A 306 2.38 -5.53 8.78
C PRO A 306 3.44 -5.38 7.69
N PHE A 307 3.84 -6.51 7.09
CA PHE A 307 4.86 -6.55 6.04
C PHE A 307 6.19 -5.89 6.42
N GLY A 308 6.47 -5.79 7.73
CA GLY A 308 7.69 -5.17 8.24
C GLY A 308 8.95 -6.00 7.97
N LEU A 309 8.83 -7.33 7.95
CA LEU A 309 9.87 -8.24 7.50
C LEU A 309 9.40 -8.94 6.23
N THR A 310 10.14 -8.78 5.15
CA THR A 310 9.88 -9.46 3.87
C THR A 310 11.14 -10.15 3.38
N ILE A 311 11.02 -11.44 3.05
CA ILE A 311 12.11 -12.26 2.54
C ILE A 311 11.83 -12.55 1.07
N TRP A 312 12.79 -12.27 0.24
CA TRP A 312 12.73 -12.44 -1.21
C TRP A 312 13.66 -13.55 -1.65
N TYR A 313 13.14 -14.44 -2.50
CA TYR A 313 13.90 -15.51 -3.13
C TYR A 313 13.80 -15.39 -4.65
N GLY A 314 14.93 -15.32 -5.34
CA GLY A 314 15.03 -15.56 -6.78
C GLY A 314 15.31 -17.03 -7.00
N VAL A 315 14.39 -17.75 -7.66
CA VAL A 315 14.38 -19.21 -7.71
C VAL A 315 14.44 -19.70 -9.15
N ASN A 316 15.33 -20.65 -9.42
CA ASN A 316 15.47 -21.31 -10.73
C ASN A 316 14.35 -22.37 -10.93
N ARG A 317 13.10 -21.91 -10.93
CA ARG A 317 11.89 -22.71 -11.11
C ARG A 317 10.75 -21.81 -11.56
N SER A 318 9.88 -22.28 -12.47
CA SER A 318 8.81 -21.46 -13.04
C SER A 318 7.59 -21.30 -12.13
N PHE A 319 7.29 -22.26 -11.25
CA PHE A 319 6.09 -22.29 -10.41
C PHE A 319 4.77 -22.05 -11.18
N SER A 320 4.70 -22.42 -12.46
CA SER A 320 3.58 -22.04 -13.37
C SER A 320 2.21 -22.59 -12.95
N ASN A 321 2.17 -23.63 -12.11
CA ASN A 321 0.94 -24.26 -11.62
C ASN A 321 0.60 -23.88 -10.18
N GLU A 322 1.41 -23.04 -9.53
CA GLU A 322 1.16 -22.59 -8.16
C GLU A 322 0.34 -21.31 -8.15
N PRO A 323 -0.49 -21.08 -7.11
CA PRO A 323 -1.22 -19.83 -6.95
C PRO A 323 -0.25 -18.65 -6.77
N HIS A 324 -0.67 -17.46 -7.18
CA HIS A 324 0.18 -16.27 -7.07
C HIS A 324 0.34 -15.79 -5.60
N ALA A 325 -0.57 -16.17 -4.73
CA ALA A 325 -0.54 -15.82 -3.32
C ALA A 325 -1.13 -16.97 -2.48
N MET A 326 -0.49 -17.28 -1.37
CA MET A 326 -0.93 -18.35 -0.50
C MET A 326 -0.61 -18.08 0.97
N VAL A 327 -1.47 -18.58 1.85
CA VAL A 327 -1.22 -18.75 3.28
C VAL A 327 -0.99 -20.24 3.53
N LEU A 328 0.17 -20.60 4.00
CA LEU A 328 0.55 -21.98 4.30
C LEU A 328 0.58 -22.18 5.80
N PHE A 329 -0.36 -22.93 6.38
CA PHE A 329 -0.32 -23.33 7.76
C PHE A 329 0.73 -24.41 7.99
N LEU A 330 1.58 -24.22 8.98
CA LEU A 330 2.71 -25.09 9.27
C LEU A 330 2.32 -26.24 10.21
N ASN A 331 2.94 -27.41 10.03
CA ASN A 331 2.79 -28.55 10.94
C ASN A 331 3.33 -28.25 12.34
N GLN A 332 4.43 -27.53 12.41
CA GLN A 332 5.08 -27.07 13.64
C GLN A 332 5.40 -25.59 13.46
N PRO A 333 5.14 -24.77 14.47
CA PRO A 333 5.52 -23.38 14.41
C PRO A 333 7.03 -23.18 14.20
N ILE A 334 7.39 -22.13 13.49
CA ILE A 334 8.79 -21.68 13.37
C ILE A 334 9.02 -20.43 14.22
N THR A 335 10.25 -20.20 14.63
CA THR A 335 10.62 -19.00 15.36
C THR A 335 11.18 -17.95 14.41
N VAL A 336 10.52 -16.78 14.35
CA VAL A 336 10.97 -15.59 13.61
C VAL A 336 10.92 -14.39 14.55
N GLU A 337 12.04 -13.65 14.69
CA GLU A 337 12.16 -12.51 15.61
C GLU A 337 11.78 -12.87 17.06
N ASN A 338 12.21 -14.04 17.55
CA ASN A 338 11.84 -14.60 18.86
C ASN A 338 10.32 -14.79 19.07
N LYS A 339 9.54 -14.92 18.01
CA LYS A 339 8.10 -15.18 18.05
C LYS A 339 7.78 -16.45 17.28
N GLU A 340 6.85 -17.22 17.81
CA GLU A 340 6.31 -18.38 17.11
C GLU A 340 5.39 -17.93 15.96
N ARG A 341 5.55 -18.59 14.79
CA ARG A 341 4.74 -18.41 13.59
C ARG A 341 4.23 -19.77 13.14
N ASP A 342 2.92 -19.92 13.08
CA ASP A 342 2.25 -21.15 12.68
C ASP A 342 1.81 -21.15 11.21
N LYS A 343 2.09 -20.06 10.48
CA LYS A 343 1.78 -19.90 9.05
C LYS A 343 2.85 -19.08 8.32
N LEU A 344 2.89 -19.22 7.00
CA LEU A 344 3.66 -18.38 6.07
C LEU A 344 2.72 -17.68 5.11
N ASP A 345 2.86 -16.37 4.98
CA ASP A 345 2.23 -15.57 3.91
C ASP A 345 3.20 -15.47 2.74
N ILE A 346 2.83 -16.06 1.61
CA ILE A 346 3.72 -16.24 0.46
C ILE A 346 3.09 -15.60 -0.78
N GLU A 347 3.89 -14.89 -1.56
CA GLU A 347 3.54 -14.47 -2.92
C GLU A 347 4.53 -15.07 -3.92
N ILE A 348 4.00 -15.65 -4.99
CA ILE A 348 4.75 -16.28 -6.07
C ILE A 348 4.50 -15.46 -7.34
N LEU A 349 5.50 -14.67 -7.75
CA LEU A 349 5.36 -13.73 -8.86
C LEU A 349 5.62 -14.41 -10.21
N ASN A 350 5.00 -15.58 -10.42
CA ASN A 350 5.13 -16.43 -11.60
C ASN A 350 4.40 -15.91 -12.85
N PHE A 351 3.60 -14.88 -12.70
CA PHE A 351 2.75 -14.28 -13.73
C PHE A 351 3.38 -13.03 -14.39
N ASP A 352 4.44 -12.46 -13.80
CA ASP A 352 5.14 -11.29 -14.35
C ASP A 352 6.53 -11.67 -14.88
N PRO A 353 6.67 -11.85 -16.21
CA PRO A 353 7.93 -12.28 -16.82
C PRO A 353 9.05 -11.24 -16.74
N SER A 354 8.74 -10.00 -16.34
CA SER A 354 9.75 -8.94 -16.20
C SER A 354 10.53 -9.01 -14.88
N LEU A 355 10.07 -9.82 -13.93
CA LEU A 355 10.66 -9.89 -12.60
C LEU A 355 11.76 -10.94 -12.45
N ALA A 356 11.82 -11.91 -13.36
CA ALA A 356 12.83 -12.99 -13.34
C ALA A 356 13.27 -13.37 -14.75
N PRO A 357 14.44 -14.00 -14.91
CA PRO A 357 14.83 -14.61 -16.18
C PRO A 357 13.83 -15.71 -16.61
N GLN A 358 13.79 -16.01 -17.89
CA GLN A 358 12.87 -17.01 -18.44
C GLN A 358 12.96 -18.36 -17.71
N GLY A 359 11.84 -18.92 -17.33
CA GLY A 359 11.73 -20.19 -16.61
C GLY A 359 12.02 -20.09 -15.11
N LYS A 360 12.26 -18.89 -14.59
CA LYS A 360 12.54 -18.61 -13.18
C LYS A 360 11.45 -17.74 -12.57
N THR A 361 11.43 -17.63 -11.24
CA THR A 361 10.39 -16.92 -10.51
C THR A 361 10.95 -16.19 -9.30
N VAL A 362 10.32 -15.09 -8.93
CA VAL A 362 10.50 -14.43 -7.64
C VAL A 362 9.41 -14.91 -6.68
N LEU A 363 9.82 -15.30 -5.49
CA LEU A 363 8.93 -15.64 -4.37
C LEU A 363 9.25 -14.73 -3.18
N LYS A 364 8.24 -14.31 -2.45
CA LYS A 364 8.44 -13.57 -1.20
C LYS A 364 7.60 -14.17 -0.07
N ALA A 365 8.13 -14.07 1.16
CA ALA A 365 7.41 -14.37 2.39
C ALA A 365 7.34 -13.12 3.25
N ASN A 366 6.16 -12.83 3.81
CA ASN A 366 5.89 -11.63 4.60
C ASN A 366 5.61 -11.97 6.06
N PHE A 367 6.03 -11.10 6.97
CA PHE A 367 5.75 -11.21 8.40
C PHE A 367 5.48 -9.84 9.02
N TYR A 368 4.66 -9.84 10.07
CA TYR A 368 4.65 -8.74 11.03
C TYR A 368 5.99 -8.63 11.73
N SER A 369 6.50 -7.42 11.90
CA SER A 369 7.82 -7.19 12.43
C SER A 369 7.86 -6.02 13.42
N GLU A 370 8.84 -6.05 14.33
CA GLU A 370 9.10 -5.00 15.30
C GLU A 370 10.35 -4.19 14.90
N TYR A 371 10.17 -2.88 14.72
CA TYR A 371 11.29 -1.98 14.42
C TYR A 371 12.40 -2.05 15.49
N ASP A 372 12.05 -2.06 16.79
CA ASP A 372 13.05 -2.03 17.87
C ASP A 372 13.91 -3.29 17.93
N TYR A 373 13.37 -4.44 17.51
CA TYR A 373 14.15 -5.67 17.34
C TYR A 373 15.28 -5.46 16.35
N TRP A 374 14.96 -5.02 15.16
CA TRP A 374 15.93 -4.80 14.08
C TRP A 374 16.86 -3.62 14.34
N LYS A 375 16.37 -2.55 15.00
CA LYS A 375 17.20 -1.38 15.33
C LYS A 375 18.31 -1.72 16.33
N ARG A 376 18.03 -2.60 17.31
CA ARG A 376 19.06 -3.12 18.23
C ARG A 376 20.10 -3.95 17.50
N LEU A 377 19.68 -4.84 16.58
CA LEU A 377 20.60 -5.64 15.77
C LEU A 377 21.43 -4.79 14.82
N ALA A 378 20.86 -3.76 14.22
CA ALA A 378 21.53 -2.87 13.27
C ALA A 378 22.70 -2.07 13.91
N ALA A 379 22.78 -2.00 15.23
CA ALA A 379 23.95 -1.47 15.93
C ALA A 379 25.21 -2.33 15.71
N ASN A 380 25.06 -3.59 15.33
CA ASN A 380 26.13 -4.50 14.93
C ASN A 380 25.80 -5.13 13.58
N GLN A 381 26.48 -4.69 12.53
CA GLN A 381 26.18 -5.10 11.14
C GLN A 381 26.30 -6.61 10.91
N GLU A 382 27.27 -7.28 11.56
CA GLU A 382 27.44 -8.72 11.43
C GLU A 382 26.24 -9.48 12.03
N LYS A 383 25.83 -9.14 13.25
CA LYS A 383 24.64 -9.73 13.89
C LYS A 383 23.37 -9.47 13.06
N TYR A 384 23.22 -8.25 12.54
CA TYR A 384 22.07 -7.88 11.71
C TYR A 384 21.99 -8.73 10.43
N GLN A 385 23.12 -8.96 9.74
CA GLN A 385 23.15 -9.78 8.54
C GLN A 385 22.99 -11.27 8.87
N SER A 386 23.58 -11.76 9.96
CA SER A 386 23.45 -13.14 10.42
C SER A 386 21.98 -13.48 10.71
N GLU A 387 21.29 -12.62 11.46
CA GLU A 387 19.86 -12.81 11.79
C GLU A 387 18.99 -12.84 10.53
N LYS A 388 19.20 -11.91 9.59
CA LYS A 388 18.50 -11.93 8.31
C LYS A 388 18.67 -13.25 7.59
N GLN A 389 19.91 -13.74 7.49
CA GLN A 389 20.20 -14.99 6.79
C GLN A 389 19.63 -16.21 7.52
N GLU A 390 19.67 -16.23 8.84
CA GLU A 390 19.11 -17.31 9.65
C GLU A 390 17.60 -17.43 9.43
N ILE A 391 16.86 -16.32 9.52
CA ILE A 391 15.41 -16.30 9.27
C ILE A 391 15.10 -16.76 7.84
N ALA A 392 15.85 -16.28 6.83
CA ALA A 392 15.67 -16.73 5.46
C ALA A 392 15.90 -18.25 5.32
N ASN A 393 16.88 -18.80 5.99
CA ASN A 393 17.14 -20.23 5.97
C ASN A 393 16.01 -21.04 6.67
N ILE A 394 15.45 -20.53 7.77
CA ILE A 394 14.31 -21.14 8.47
C ILE A 394 13.11 -21.21 7.52
N VAL A 395 12.75 -20.08 6.90
CA VAL A 395 11.63 -20.01 5.95
C VAL A 395 11.86 -20.89 4.73
N ALA A 396 13.09 -20.92 4.18
CA ALA A 396 13.42 -21.79 3.04
C ALA A 396 13.24 -23.28 3.36
N LYS A 397 13.52 -23.72 4.61
CA LYS A 397 13.28 -25.10 5.04
C LYS A 397 11.78 -25.44 5.09
N GLU A 398 10.92 -24.53 5.46
CA GLU A 398 9.47 -24.77 5.40
C GLU A 398 8.97 -24.80 3.94
N LEU A 399 9.48 -23.90 3.10
CA LEU A 399 9.18 -23.90 1.67
C LEU A 399 9.67 -25.15 0.95
N GLU A 400 10.80 -25.75 1.38
CA GLU A 400 11.30 -27.04 0.87
C GLU A 400 10.31 -28.19 1.11
N LYS A 401 9.58 -28.18 2.25
CA LYS A 401 8.57 -29.20 2.56
C LYS A 401 7.40 -29.13 1.57
N ARG A 402 6.96 -27.91 1.21
CA ARG A 402 5.86 -27.68 0.25
C ARG A 402 6.33 -27.79 -1.21
N PHE A 403 7.57 -27.37 -1.47
CA PHE A 403 8.18 -27.30 -2.81
C PHE A 403 9.52 -28.07 -2.82
N PRO A 404 9.51 -29.41 -2.90
CA PRO A 404 10.75 -30.21 -2.88
C PRO A 404 11.77 -29.73 -3.92
N GLY A 405 13.02 -29.56 -3.51
CA GLY A 405 14.10 -29.03 -4.32
C GLY A 405 14.23 -27.49 -4.27
N PHE A 406 13.39 -26.78 -3.51
CA PHE A 406 13.38 -25.32 -3.41
C PHE A 406 14.73 -24.74 -3.00
N ILE A 407 15.33 -25.28 -1.92
CA ILE A 407 16.60 -24.77 -1.39
C ILE A 407 17.70 -24.83 -2.44
N SER A 408 17.81 -25.94 -3.18
CA SER A 408 18.84 -26.13 -4.21
C SER A 408 18.65 -25.22 -5.43
N GLN A 409 17.46 -24.66 -5.62
CA GLN A 409 17.09 -23.79 -6.73
C GLN A 409 17.17 -22.29 -6.39
N ILE A 410 17.48 -21.93 -5.13
CA ILE A 410 17.64 -20.53 -4.74
C ILE A 410 18.91 -19.95 -5.36
N GLU A 411 18.79 -18.90 -6.16
CA GLU A 411 19.92 -18.19 -6.78
C GLU A 411 20.17 -16.81 -6.15
N ALA A 412 19.12 -16.19 -5.62
CA ALA A 412 19.20 -14.87 -4.98
C ALA A 412 18.32 -14.82 -3.73
N VAL A 413 18.79 -14.15 -2.68
CA VAL A 413 18.04 -13.85 -1.47
C VAL A 413 18.24 -12.39 -1.13
N ASP A 414 17.18 -11.70 -0.73
CA ASP A 414 17.26 -10.38 -0.09
C ASP A 414 16.22 -10.27 1.00
N ILE A 415 16.53 -9.55 2.06
CA ILE A 415 15.64 -9.42 3.22
C ILE A 415 15.47 -7.95 3.57
N VAL A 416 14.23 -7.51 3.57
CA VAL A 416 13.81 -6.16 3.94
C VAL A 416 13.30 -6.20 5.37
N THR A 417 13.78 -5.27 6.20
CA THR A 417 13.36 -5.08 7.59
C THR A 417 12.81 -3.68 7.77
N PRO A 418 12.17 -3.34 8.89
CA PRO A 418 11.75 -1.96 9.15
C PRO A 418 12.90 -0.94 9.06
N VAL A 419 14.11 -1.32 9.46
CA VAL A 419 15.31 -0.46 9.34
C VAL A 419 15.69 -0.23 7.87
N SER A 420 15.49 -1.22 6.99
CA SER A 420 15.68 -1.05 5.55
C SER A 420 14.70 -0.02 4.97
N VAL A 421 13.43 -0.11 5.37
CA VAL A 421 12.37 0.82 4.91
C VAL A 421 12.63 2.24 5.42
N GLU A 422 13.02 2.40 6.70
CA GLU A 422 13.43 3.68 7.26
C GLU A 422 14.55 4.32 6.44
N HIS A 423 15.57 3.53 6.07
CA HIS A 423 16.70 4.00 5.26
C HIS A 423 16.26 4.47 3.86
N TRP A 424 15.33 3.75 3.22
CA TRP A 424 14.91 4.09 1.85
C TRP A 424 13.97 5.28 1.79
N THR A 425 13.05 5.38 2.76
CA THR A 425 11.94 6.35 2.71
C THR A 425 12.13 7.55 3.62
N GLY A 426 13.04 7.47 4.59
CA GLY A 426 13.10 8.42 5.69
C GLY A 426 11.88 8.34 6.61
N GLY A 427 11.05 7.28 6.46
CA GLY A 427 9.82 7.08 7.24
C GLY A 427 10.11 6.71 8.68
N TYR A 428 9.32 7.28 9.60
CA TYR A 428 9.45 7.03 11.03
C TYR A 428 9.33 5.54 11.34
N ARG A 429 10.35 4.97 11.99
CA ARG A 429 10.43 3.56 12.38
C ARG A 429 10.19 2.58 11.23
N GLY A 430 10.41 3.00 9.99
CA GLY A 430 10.23 2.18 8.80
C GLY A 430 8.80 1.77 8.50
N PHE A 431 7.80 2.49 9.00
CA PHE A 431 6.42 2.24 8.62
C PHE A 431 6.20 2.51 7.13
N ALA A 432 5.82 1.46 6.40
CA ALA A 432 5.49 1.57 4.98
C ALA A 432 4.09 2.15 4.75
N GLN A 433 3.22 2.07 5.75
CA GLN A 433 1.84 2.58 5.74
C GLN A 433 1.46 3.13 7.12
N PRO A 434 0.48 4.05 7.21
CA PRO A 434 0.00 4.55 8.48
C PRO A 434 -0.75 3.46 9.26
N TRP A 435 -0.76 3.60 10.55
CA TRP A 435 -1.54 2.74 11.47
C TRP A 435 -2.95 3.27 11.68
N PRO A 436 -3.89 2.40 12.08
CA PRO A 436 -5.22 2.85 12.45
C PRO A 436 -5.17 3.85 13.61
N PRO A 437 -5.98 4.92 13.57
CA PRO A 437 -6.05 5.84 14.68
C PRO A 437 -6.69 5.18 15.91
N PRO A 438 -6.34 5.63 17.12
CA PRO A 438 -7.10 5.27 18.32
C PRO A 438 -8.59 5.58 18.15
N ALA A 439 -9.46 4.75 18.74
CA ALA A 439 -10.91 4.90 18.61
C ALA A 439 -11.42 6.29 18.98
N GLU A 440 -10.82 6.93 19.97
CA GLU A 440 -11.12 8.29 20.45
C GLU A 440 -10.83 9.38 19.40
N LEU A 441 -9.93 9.13 18.45
CA LEU A 441 -9.57 10.05 17.37
C LEU A 441 -10.30 9.75 16.06
N ALA A 442 -10.95 8.60 15.93
CA ALA A 442 -11.50 8.12 14.65
C ALA A 442 -12.55 9.09 14.06
N GLU A 443 -13.40 9.68 14.89
CA GLU A 443 -14.42 10.65 14.44
C GLU A 443 -13.79 11.93 13.90
N GLU A 444 -12.78 12.46 14.58
CA GLU A 444 -12.11 13.70 14.20
C GLU A 444 -11.28 13.51 12.92
N ILE A 445 -10.60 12.36 12.80
CA ILE A 445 -9.87 12.00 11.58
C ILE A 445 -10.82 11.85 10.38
N ASN A 446 -11.97 11.23 10.57
CA ASN A 446 -12.97 11.10 9.51
C ASN A 446 -13.50 12.46 9.03
N LYS A 447 -13.58 13.46 9.91
CA LYS A 447 -14.03 14.81 9.57
C LYS A 447 -12.95 15.66 8.89
N HIS A 448 -11.73 15.62 9.39
CA HIS A 448 -10.69 16.59 9.06
C HIS A 448 -9.47 16.00 8.35
N GLY A 449 -9.30 14.68 8.34
CA GLY A 449 -8.03 14.00 8.00
C GLY A 449 -7.02 14.13 9.14
N VAL A 450 -5.88 13.47 9.02
CA VAL A 450 -4.88 13.46 10.11
C VAL A 450 -4.09 14.76 10.14
N THR A 451 -3.47 15.14 9.03
CA THR A 451 -2.48 16.22 9.00
C THR A 451 -2.38 16.91 7.65
N LYS A 452 -3.49 17.06 6.94
CA LYS A 452 -3.50 17.73 5.63
C LYS A 452 -3.00 19.18 5.69
N THR A 453 -3.37 19.89 6.76
CA THR A 453 -2.86 21.22 7.13
C THR A 453 -2.44 21.19 8.59
N LEU A 454 -1.46 22.00 8.95
CA LEU A 454 -1.01 22.08 10.34
C LEU A 454 -1.52 23.37 11.01
N PRO A 455 -1.84 23.30 12.33
CA PRO A 455 -2.40 24.45 13.04
C PRO A 455 -1.50 25.69 12.97
N GLY A 456 -2.02 26.80 12.50
CA GLY A 456 -1.30 28.08 12.43
C GLY A 456 -0.31 28.22 11.29
N LEU A 457 0.03 27.15 10.55
CA LEU A 457 0.97 27.20 9.45
C LEU A 457 0.29 27.51 8.12
N GLN A 458 0.69 28.58 7.47
CA GLN A 458 0.17 29.01 6.18
C GLN A 458 1.07 28.53 5.02
N ASN A 459 0.50 28.48 3.80
CA ASN A 459 1.17 28.06 2.56
C ASN A 459 1.86 26.68 2.64
N PHE A 460 1.34 25.81 3.51
CA PHE A 460 1.82 24.47 3.71
C PHE A 460 0.68 23.45 3.62
N TYR A 461 0.95 22.35 2.94
CA TYR A 461 0.04 21.20 2.88
C TYR A 461 0.82 19.88 2.98
N MET A 462 0.14 18.86 3.46
CA MET A 462 0.61 17.48 3.37
C MET A 462 -0.31 16.68 2.44
N VAL A 463 0.25 15.69 1.75
CA VAL A 463 -0.45 14.80 0.83
C VAL A 463 0.08 13.37 0.95
N GLY A 464 -0.77 12.40 0.64
CA GLY A 464 -0.45 11.00 0.74
C GLY A 464 -1.03 10.35 1.98
N GLN A 465 -0.62 9.12 2.23
CA GLN A 465 -1.20 8.29 3.28
C GLN A 465 -1.13 8.91 4.69
N TRP A 466 -0.07 9.62 5.01
CA TRP A 466 0.12 10.27 6.31
C TRP A 466 -0.76 11.50 6.53
N ALA A 467 -1.22 12.13 5.44
CA ALA A 467 -2.11 13.29 5.51
C ALA A 467 -3.58 12.92 5.70
N GLY A 468 -3.99 11.74 5.23
CA GLY A 468 -5.39 11.32 5.18
C GLY A 468 -5.78 10.21 6.15
N GLY A 469 -4.82 9.57 6.80
CA GLY A 469 -5.08 8.39 7.65
C GLY A 469 -5.59 7.17 6.87
N THR A 470 -5.45 7.17 5.55
CA THR A 470 -5.83 6.08 4.65
C THR A 470 -4.63 5.67 3.81
N PHE A 471 -4.52 4.39 3.51
CA PHE A 471 -3.41 3.83 2.78
C PHE A 471 -3.84 3.23 1.43
N GLY A 472 -2.86 2.84 0.65
CA GLY A 472 -3.01 2.18 -0.64
C GLY A 472 -2.57 3.04 -1.82
N ILE A 473 -1.92 2.39 -2.77
CA ILE A 473 -1.27 2.97 -3.94
C ILE A 473 -2.26 3.85 -4.74
N SER A 474 -3.46 3.34 -5.01
CA SER A 474 -4.49 4.08 -5.76
C SER A 474 -5.03 5.28 -4.96
N THR A 475 -5.16 5.11 -3.65
CA THR A 475 -5.74 6.11 -2.75
C THR A 475 -4.89 7.38 -2.68
N VAL A 476 -3.56 7.24 -2.57
CA VAL A 476 -2.67 8.41 -2.48
C VAL A 476 -2.69 9.26 -3.75
N CYS A 477 -2.91 8.64 -4.90
CA CYS A 477 -3.08 9.36 -6.17
C CYS A 477 -4.41 10.15 -6.22
N VAL A 478 -5.49 9.57 -5.67
CA VAL A 478 -6.77 10.27 -5.50
C VAL A 478 -6.64 11.45 -4.54
N MET A 479 -5.90 11.28 -3.45
CA MET A 479 -5.64 12.36 -2.48
C MET A 479 -4.87 13.51 -3.13
N ALA A 480 -3.87 13.21 -3.96
CA ALA A 480 -3.13 14.20 -4.73
C ALA A 480 -4.07 15.00 -5.65
N ARG A 481 -4.94 14.30 -6.40
CA ARG A 481 -5.96 14.92 -7.25
C ARG A 481 -6.90 15.85 -6.45
N LYS A 482 -7.35 15.38 -5.29
CA LYS A 482 -8.24 16.14 -4.41
C LYS A 482 -7.57 17.40 -3.87
N LEU A 483 -6.31 17.29 -3.41
CA LEU A 483 -5.54 18.43 -2.92
C LEU A 483 -5.41 19.51 -3.98
N VAL A 484 -4.95 19.16 -5.20
CA VAL A 484 -4.77 20.16 -6.25
C VAL A 484 -6.10 20.80 -6.68
N ARG A 485 -7.19 20.03 -6.70
CA ARG A 485 -8.53 20.59 -6.95
C ARG A 485 -8.93 21.62 -5.89
N GLU A 486 -8.59 21.41 -4.62
CA GLU A 486 -8.83 22.35 -3.53
C GLU A 486 -7.94 23.59 -3.67
N LEU A 487 -6.68 23.42 -4.05
CA LEU A 487 -5.78 24.55 -4.36
C LEU A 487 -6.33 25.40 -5.51
N CYS A 488 -6.78 24.78 -6.59
CA CYS A 488 -7.44 25.50 -7.68
C CYS A 488 -8.65 26.30 -7.19
N LYS A 489 -9.49 25.72 -6.31
CA LYS A 489 -10.62 26.44 -5.74
C LYS A 489 -10.18 27.63 -4.89
N ARG A 490 -9.16 27.46 -4.04
CA ARG A 490 -8.58 28.55 -3.24
C ARG A 490 -8.10 29.69 -4.13
N ASP A 491 -7.41 29.34 -5.24
CA ASP A 491 -6.80 30.30 -6.16
C ASP A 491 -7.76 30.76 -7.27
N GLN A 492 -9.07 30.47 -7.13
CA GLN A 492 -10.14 30.83 -8.08
C GLN A 492 -9.89 30.34 -9.52
N LYS A 493 -9.23 29.18 -9.66
CA LYS A 493 -8.95 28.52 -10.93
C LYS A 493 -9.91 27.36 -11.18
N SER A 494 -10.27 27.15 -12.45
CA SER A 494 -10.96 25.92 -12.86
C SER A 494 -9.99 24.75 -12.84
N PHE A 495 -10.35 23.64 -12.15
CA PHE A 495 -9.57 22.43 -12.17
C PHE A 495 -9.65 21.73 -13.54
N LYS A 496 -8.52 21.54 -14.18
CA LYS A 496 -8.39 20.94 -15.52
C LYS A 496 -7.61 19.63 -15.48
N ILE A 497 -7.93 18.73 -16.40
CA ILE A 497 -7.19 17.52 -16.71
C ILE A 497 -6.78 17.56 -18.18
N THR A 498 -5.50 17.39 -18.42
CA THR A 498 -4.94 17.24 -19.76
C THR A 498 -4.62 15.78 -19.96
N THR A 499 -5.23 15.16 -20.96
CA THR A 499 -5.02 13.73 -21.32
C THR A 499 -4.09 13.56 -22.52
N GLU A 500 -3.76 14.65 -23.19
CA GLU A 500 -2.81 14.72 -24.31
C GLU A 500 -1.36 14.70 -23.84
#